data_cbd2311a4971cb3e0959bcb500276cb3
#
_entry.id   cbd2311a4971cb3e0959bcb500276cb3
#
_cell.length_a   1.000
_cell.length_b   1.000
_cell.length_c   1.000
_cell.angle_alpha   90.00
_cell.angle_beta   90.00
_cell.angle_gamma   90.00
#
_symmetry.space_group_name_H-M   'P 1'
#
loop_
_entity.id
_entity.type
_entity.pdbx_description
1 polymer ?
#
loop_
_entity_poly.entity_id
_entity_poly.type
_entity_poly.pdbx_seq_one_letter_code
_entity_poly.pdbx_strand_id
1 'polypeptide(L)'
;MSELKGEWAIILGASSGFGATCAIELANRGMNICGIHLDRKASLPEAERIAGEIRKAGGEALFFNINASDEEKRTEALDALARKLNGKTVRTFIHSLAFGTLRSFIGEKGLTKAQMEMTLEVMANSLVWWVQDMHTRKMLGRGSKIFAMTSAGSDRAWLSYGAVSAAKCALESHIRQLTLELAPEGIACNSLRAGVTETPALKKIPGNEEMLENARKRNPAGRITTPEDVAKTVAALSVDGIEWMTGNIINVDGGEMLV
;
A
#
# COMPACT_ATOMS: atom_id res chain seq x y z
N MET A 1 1.24 6.12 26.72
CA MET A 1 1.15 7.00 25.53
C MET A 1 1.41 6.12 24.33
N SER A 2 0.73 6.33 23.19
CA SER A 2 0.97 5.51 22.00
C SER A 2 2.39 5.79 21.48
N GLU A 3 3.17 4.74 21.23
CA GLU A 3 4.54 4.82 20.66
C GLU A 3 4.58 5.52 19.29
N LEU A 4 3.44 5.61 18.60
CA LEU A 4 3.31 6.22 17.28
C LEU A 4 2.88 7.70 17.32
N LYS A 5 2.70 8.28 18.52
CA LYS A 5 2.19 9.65 18.67
C LYS A 5 3.15 10.69 18.08
N GLY A 6 2.63 11.47 17.12
CA GLY A 6 3.38 12.54 16.46
C GLY A 6 4.32 12.07 15.34
N GLU A 7 4.41 10.75 15.11
CA GLU A 7 5.13 10.18 13.97
C GLU A 7 4.36 10.39 12.66
N TRP A 8 5.06 10.28 11.54
CA TRP A 8 4.45 10.44 10.21
C TRP A 8 4.38 9.12 9.44
N ALA A 9 3.26 8.90 8.76
CA ALA A 9 3.13 7.89 7.71
C ALA A 9 2.92 8.54 6.35
N ILE A 10 3.55 7.97 5.31
CA ILE A 10 3.23 8.24 3.90
C ILE A 10 2.43 7.05 3.36
N ILE A 11 1.32 7.32 2.69
CA ILE A 11 0.46 6.28 2.13
C ILE A 11 0.14 6.59 0.67
N LEU A 12 0.62 5.75 -0.24
CA LEU A 12 0.22 5.80 -1.64
C LEU A 12 -1.08 5.00 -1.80
N GLY A 13 -2.11 5.63 -2.35
CA GLY A 13 -3.46 5.07 -2.44
C GLY A 13 -4.31 5.36 -1.20
N ALA A 14 -4.17 6.54 -0.59
CA ALA A 14 -4.78 6.91 0.69
C ALA A 14 -6.29 7.19 0.64
N SER A 15 -6.92 7.26 -0.53
CA SER A 15 -8.33 7.65 -0.67
C SER A 15 -9.33 6.49 -0.66
N SER A 16 -8.89 5.23 -0.66
CA SER A 16 -9.80 4.09 -0.68
C SER A 16 -9.16 2.78 -0.19
N GLY A 17 -9.99 1.76 0.07
CA GLY A 17 -9.56 0.41 0.40
C GLY A 17 -8.55 0.34 1.54
N PHE A 18 -7.52 -0.50 1.40
CA PHE A 18 -6.52 -0.70 2.45
C PHE A 18 -5.78 0.58 2.83
N GLY A 19 -5.41 1.42 1.85
CA GLY A 19 -4.66 2.64 2.14
C GLY A 19 -5.46 3.62 2.99
N ALA A 20 -6.75 3.82 2.70
CA ALA A 20 -7.63 4.68 3.47
C ALA A 20 -7.83 4.16 4.90
N THR A 21 -8.09 2.86 5.05
CA THR A 21 -8.31 2.26 6.38
C THR A 21 -7.02 2.27 7.21
N CYS A 22 -5.86 2.02 6.59
CA CYS A 22 -4.56 2.18 7.26
C CYS A 22 -4.32 3.63 7.70
N ALA A 23 -4.67 4.62 6.87
CA ALA A 23 -4.52 6.03 7.22
C ALA A 23 -5.32 6.39 8.49
N ILE A 24 -6.57 5.95 8.55
CA ILE A 24 -7.46 6.20 9.71
C ILE A 24 -6.94 5.46 10.96
N GLU A 25 -6.57 4.16 10.83
CA GLU A 25 -6.07 3.39 11.98
C GLU A 25 -4.77 3.95 12.54
N LEU A 26 -3.81 4.32 11.68
CA LEU A 26 -2.56 4.96 12.11
C LEU A 26 -2.79 6.31 12.78
N ALA A 27 -3.75 7.11 12.27
CA ALA A 27 -4.13 8.36 12.91
C ALA A 27 -4.78 8.13 14.29
N ASN A 28 -5.61 7.09 14.45
CA ASN A 28 -6.18 6.69 15.74
C ASN A 28 -5.08 6.25 16.74
N ARG A 29 -3.91 5.82 16.24
CA ARG A 29 -2.71 5.56 17.07
C ARG A 29 -1.85 6.80 17.31
N GLY A 30 -2.27 7.97 16.80
CA GLY A 30 -1.62 9.26 17.03
C GLY A 30 -0.64 9.70 15.95
N MET A 31 -0.59 9.03 14.79
CA MET A 31 0.25 9.43 13.67
C MET A 31 -0.34 10.56 12.85
N ASN A 32 0.53 11.32 12.21
CA ASN A 32 0.22 12.25 11.14
C ASN A 32 0.30 11.52 9.79
N ILE A 33 -0.55 11.88 8.84
CA ILE A 33 -0.67 11.17 7.57
C ILE A 33 -0.37 12.08 6.38
N CYS A 34 0.61 11.68 5.55
CA CYS A 34 0.79 12.19 4.20
C CYS A 34 0.13 11.21 3.22
N GLY A 35 -0.99 11.59 2.64
CA GLY A 35 -1.78 10.75 1.74
C GLY A 35 -1.58 11.16 0.28
N ILE A 36 -1.18 10.19 -0.56
CA ILE A 36 -1.10 10.36 -2.01
C ILE A 36 -2.26 9.59 -2.65
N HIS A 37 -3.01 10.25 -3.50
CA HIS A 37 -4.14 9.66 -4.20
C HIS A 37 -4.30 10.25 -5.59
N LEU A 38 -5.03 9.56 -6.46
CA LEU A 38 -5.36 10.05 -7.80
C LEU A 38 -6.86 9.87 -8.02
N ASP A 39 -7.61 10.88 -7.67
CA ASP A 39 -9.07 10.88 -7.72
C ASP A 39 -9.61 11.84 -8.77
N ARG A 40 -10.66 11.41 -9.45
CA ARG A 40 -11.47 12.29 -10.30
C ARG A 40 -12.42 13.12 -9.43
N LYS A 41 -12.97 14.18 -9.98
CA LYS A 41 -13.88 15.10 -9.29
C LYS A 41 -15.00 14.40 -8.50
N ALA A 42 -15.53 13.29 -8.99
CA ALA A 42 -16.60 12.54 -8.34
C ALA A 42 -16.15 11.78 -7.07
N SER A 43 -14.88 11.42 -6.94
CA SER A 43 -14.34 10.68 -5.79
C SER A 43 -13.54 11.55 -4.81
N LEU A 44 -13.27 12.82 -5.13
CA LEU A 44 -12.61 13.76 -4.22
C LEU A 44 -13.28 13.89 -2.85
N PRO A 45 -14.63 13.90 -2.71
CA PRO A 45 -15.26 13.96 -1.40
C PRO A 45 -14.87 12.85 -0.45
N GLU A 46 -14.53 11.67 -0.97
CA GLU A 46 -14.06 10.55 -0.13
C GLU A 46 -12.66 10.80 0.43
N ALA A 47 -11.73 11.32 -0.38
CA ALA A 47 -10.41 11.72 0.10
C ALA A 47 -10.49 12.80 1.20
N GLU A 48 -11.38 13.78 1.02
CA GLU A 48 -11.63 14.83 2.03
C GLU A 48 -12.28 14.26 3.30
N ARG A 49 -13.19 13.29 3.19
CA ARG A 49 -13.78 12.61 4.34
C ARG A 49 -12.68 11.91 5.16
N ILE A 50 -11.78 11.18 4.49
CA ILE A 50 -10.68 10.47 5.15
C ILE A 50 -9.73 11.46 5.83
N ALA A 51 -9.35 12.53 5.16
CA ALA A 51 -8.54 13.60 5.76
C ALA A 51 -9.26 14.23 6.99
N GLY A 52 -10.58 14.37 6.93
CA GLY A 52 -11.40 14.80 8.06
C GLY A 52 -11.37 13.83 9.24
N GLU A 53 -11.46 12.53 9.01
CA GLU A 53 -11.36 11.52 10.08
C GLU A 53 -9.98 11.53 10.75
N ILE A 54 -8.90 11.68 9.97
CA ILE A 54 -7.53 11.81 10.49
C ILE A 54 -7.42 13.03 11.42
N ARG A 55 -7.96 14.18 11.01
CA ARG A 55 -7.94 15.40 11.82
C ARG A 55 -8.79 15.25 13.11
N LYS A 56 -9.93 14.57 13.03
CA LYS A 56 -10.77 14.25 14.21
C LYS A 56 -10.03 13.35 15.21
N ALA A 57 -9.19 12.43 14.72
CA ALA A 57 -8.33 11.60 15.56
C ALA A 57 -7.16 12.38 16.20
N GLY A 58 -6.97 13.65 15.83
CA GLY A 58 -5.91 14.54 16.36
C GLY A 58 -4.62 14.52 15.54
N GLY A 59 -4.57 13.83 14.40
CA GLY A 59 -3.44 13.81 13.48
C GLY A 59 -3.49 14.95 12.45
N GLU A 60 -2.32 15.34 11.91
CA GLU A 60 -2.27 16.17 10.70
C GLU A 60 -2.57 15.30 9.47
N ALA A 61 -3.31 15.87 8.50
CA ALA A 61 -3.59 15.26 7.22
C ALA A 61 -3.04 16.14 6.09
N LEU A 62 -2.00 15.67 5.42
CA LEU A 62 -1.38 16.31 4.26
C LEU A 62 -1.66 15.46 3.02
N PHE A 63 -2.68 15.82 2.23
CA PHE A 63 -3.16 15.03 1.11
C PHE A 63 -2.83 15.68 -0.22
N PHE A 64 -2.40 14.87 -1.19
CA PHE A 64 -2.06 15.29 -2.55
C PHE A 64 -2.81 14.45 -3.57
N ASN A 65 -3.58 15.10 -4.43
CA ASN A 65 -4.23 14.46 -5.58
C ASN A 65 -3.29 14.49 -6.78
N ILE A 66 -2.40 13.51 -6.84
CA ILE A 66 -1.34 13.41 -7.85
C ILE A 66 -1.16 11.95 -8.33
N ASN A 67 -0.62 11.79 -9.53
CA ASN A 67 -0.14 10.48 -9.97
C ASN A 67 1.15 10.12 -9.21
N ALA A 68 1.14 9.01 -8.48
CA ALA A 68 2.29 8.55 -7.71
C ALA A 68 3.53 8.19 -8.56
N SER A 69 3.35 7.94 -9.86
CA SER A 69 4.44 7.67 -10.82
C SER A 69 5.02 8.93 -11.44
N ASP A 70 4.45 10.11 -11.18
CA ASP A 70 4.94 11.38 -11.68
C ASP A 70 6.07 11.89 -10.79
N GLU A 71 7.26 12.00 -11.36
CA GLU A 71 8.49 12.37 -10.63
C GLU A 71 8.44 13.81 -10.10
N GLU A 72 7.94 14.74 -10.90
CA GLU A 72 7.84 16.16 -10.51
C GLU A 72 6.86 16.32 -9.35
N LYS A 73 5.68 15.70 -9.46
CA LYS A 73 4.64 15.73 -8.43
C LYS A 73 5.06 15.00 -7.15
N ARG A 74 5.81 13.90 -7.27
CA ARG A 74 6.40 13.21 -6.14
C ARG A 74 7.39 14.11 -5.40
N THR A 75 8.25 14.82 -6.15
CA THR A 75 9.20 15.78 -5.60
C THR A 75 8.48 16.88 -4.82
N GLU A 76 7.47 17.52 -5.41
CA GLU A 76 6.66 18.58 -4.76
C GLU A 76 6.03 18.06 -3.43
N ALA A 77 5.47 16.85 -3.44
CA ALA A 77 4.85 16.26 -2.26
C ALA A 77 5.88 15.97 -1.15
N LEU A 78 7.03 15.41 -1.50
CA LEU A 78 8.10 15.13 -0.55
C LEU A 78 8.72 16.40 0.03
N ASP A 79 8.88 17.45 -0.75
CA ASP A 79 9.37 18.76 -0.28
C ASP A 79 8.38 19.40 0.72
N ALA A 80 7.08 19.27 0.45
CA ALA A 80 6.06 19.74 1.39
C ALA A 80 6.07 18.94 2.71
N LEU A 81 6.24 17.62 2.64
CA LEU A 81 6.34 16.78 3.82
C LEU A 81 7.65 17.02 4.59
N ALA A 82 8.78 17.23 3.90
CA ALA A 82 10.07 17.52 4.55
C ALA A 82 9.97 18.74 5.49
N ARG A 83 9.24 19.77 5.08
CA ARG A 83 8.98 20.95 5.94
C ARG A 83 8.19 20.58 7.22
N LYS A 84 7.28 19.59 7.13
CA LYS A 84 6.48 19.10 8.27
C LYS A 84 7.28 18.20 9.19
N LEU A 85 8.15 17.37 8.62
CA LEU A 85 9.03 16.47 9.39
C LEU A 85 10.02 17.22 10.28
N ASN A 86 10.45 18.41 9.85
CA ASN A 86 11.42 19.22 10.59
C ASN A 86 12.66 18.42 11.07
N GLY A 87 13.23 17.65 10.15
CA GLY A 87 14.42 16.81 10.41
C GLY A 87 14.13 15.42 11.00
N LYS A 88 12.87 15.09 11.32
CA LYS A 88 12.47 13.73 11.70
C LYS A 88 12.33 12.82 10.47
N THR A 89 12.35 11.51 10.70
CA THR A 89 12.11 10.50 9.67
C THR A 89 10.63 10.10 9.59
N VAL A 90 10.25 9.54 8.46
CA VAL A 90 8.95 8.89 8.25
C VAL A 90 8.99 7.53 8.97
N ARG A 91 8.04 7.31 9.87
CA ARG A 91 7.91 6.05 10.60
C ARG A 91 7.42 4.92 9.69
N THR A 92 6.40 5.20 8.88
CA THR A 92 5.73 4.16 8.08
C THR A 92 5.49 4.66 6.67
N PHE A 93 5.96 3.90 5.68
CA PHE A 93 5.62 4.09 4.28
C PHE A 93 4.79 2.91 3.79
N ILE A 94 3.63 3.19 3.17
CA ILE A 94 2.71 2.17 2.65
C ILE A 94 2.51 2.39 1.16
N HIS A 95 2.89 1.41 0.35
CA HIS A 95 2.56 1.36 -1.07
C HIS A 95 1.30 0.50 -1.26
N SER A 96 0.14 1.16 -1.44
CA SER A 96 -1.18 0.53 -1.59
C SER A 96 -1.85 0.92 -2.90
N LEU A 97 -1.10 0.86 -4.00
CA LEU A 97 -1.62 1.18 -5.33
C LEU A 97 -2.22 -0.06 -6.00
N ALA A 98 -3.44 0.11 -6.54
CA ALA A 98 -4.20 -0.91 -7.23
C ALA A 98 -4.80 -0.35 -8.54
N PHE A 99 -3.95 0.23 -9.38
CA PHE A 99 -4.33 0.80 -10.66
C PHE A 99 -3.59 0.07 -11.79
N GLY A 100 -4.15 -1.06 -12.24
CA GLY A 100 -3.60 -1.89 -13.29
C GLY A 100 -4.66 -2.32 -14.31
N THR A 101 -4.18 -2.77 -15.46
CA THR A 101 -5.06 -3.24 -16.54
C THR A 101 -5.50 -4.68 -16.30
N LEU A 102 -6.81 -4.91 -16.35
CA LEU A 102 -7.45 -6.22 -16.24
C LEU A 102 -7.88 -6.68 -17.63
N ARG A 103 -6.94 -7.31 -18.35
CA ARG A 103 -7.16 -7.86 -19.71
C ARG A 103 -6.39 -9.16 -19.89
N SER A 104 -6.95 -10.06 -20.71
CA SER A 104 -6.25 -11.27 -21.15
C SER A 104 -5.00 -10.91 -21.96
N PHE A 105 -3.96 -11.72 -21.88
CA PHE A 105 -2.76 -11.53 -22.71
C PHE A 105 -3.02 -11.81 -24.17
N ILE A 106 -3.87 -12.79 -24.46
CA ILE A 106 -4.15 -13.32 -25.80
C ILE A 106 -5.58 -12.95 -26.21
N GLY A 107 -5.78 -12.74 -27.49
CA GLY A 107 -7.08 -12.41 -28.13
C GLY A 107 -7.08 -11.05 -28.82
N GLU A 108 -8.12 -10.76 -29.59
CA GLU A 108 -8.25 -9.52 -30.37
C GLU A 108 -8.19 -8.24 -29.52
N LYS A 109 -8.70 -8.29 -28.30
CA LYS A 109 -8.65 -7.19 -27.32
C LYS A 109 -7.66 -7.47 -26.20
N GLY A 110 -6.56 -8.16 -26.53
CA GLY A 110 -5.51 -8.50 -25.59
C GLY A 110 -4.82 -7.28 -24.97
N LEU A 111 -4.03 -7.55 -23.94
CA LEU A 111 -3.24 -6.55 -23.26
C LEU A 111 -2.22 -5.91 -24.21
N THR A 112 -2.12 -4.59 -24.24
CA THR A 112 -1.10 -3.89 -25.01
C THR A 112 0.19 -3.69 -24.21
N LYS A 113 1.31 -3.47 -24.90
CA LYS A 113 2.61 -3.13 -24.28
C LYS A 113 2.48 -1.94 -23.32
N ALA A 114 1.88 -0.83 -23.77
CA ALA A 114 1.71 0.37 -22.95
C ALA A 114 0.87 0.11 -21.68
N GLN A 115 -0.13 -0.76 -21.74
CA GLN A 115 -0.92 -1.14 -20.57
C GLN A 115 -0.12 -1.99 -19.57
N MET A 116 0.74 -2.88 -20.05
CA MET A 116 1.64 -3.65 -19.21
C MET A 116 2.65 -2.72 -18.52
N GLU A 117 3.31 -1.86 -19.29
CA GLU A 117 4.30 -0.90 -18.78
C GLU A 117 3.68 0.04 -17.73
N MET A 118 2.51 0.60 -18.01
CA MET A 118 1.79 1.45 -17.06
C MET A 118 1.43 0.68 -15.76
N THR A 119 0.99 -0.58 -15.88
CA THR A 119 0.63 -1.39 -14.72
C THR A 119 1.84 -1.68 -13.84
N LEU A 120 2.97 -2.08 -14.44
CA LEU A 120 4.23 -2.31 -13.73
C LEU A 120 4.75 -1.02 -13.09
N GLU A 121 4.72 0.08 -13.81
CA GLU A 121 5.19 1.37 -13.32
C GLU A 121 4.40 1.82 -12.10
N VAL A 122 3.08 1.83 -12.17
CA VAL A 122 2.23 2.31 -11.08
C VAL A 122 2.22 1.35 -9.89
N MET A 123 2.11 0.03 -10.13
CA MET A 123 1.85 -0.94 -9.07
C MET A 123 3.10 -1.61 -8.51
N ALA A 124 4.27 -1.40 -9.12
CA ALA A 124 5.52 -1.98 -8.66
C ALA A 124 6.66 -0.95 -8.61
N ASN A 125 7.07 -0.37 -9.76
CA ASN A 125 8.29 0.42 -9.84
C ASN A 125 8.19 1.71 -9.04
N SER A 126 7.01 2.32 -8.95
CA SER A 126 6.80 3.53 -8.15
C SER A 126 7.21 3.36 -6.66
N LEU A 127 7.15 2.14 -6.10
CA LEU A 127 7.69 1.85 -4.77
C LEU A 127 9.17 2.24 -4.69
N VAL A 128 9.97 1.81 -5.67
CA VAL A 128 11.42 2.05 -5.69
C VAL A 128 11.72 3.54 -5.78
N TRP A 129 11.02 4.25 -6.67
CA TRP A 129 11.23 5.69 -6.86
C TRP A 129 10.90 6.51 -5.61
N TRP A 130 9.81 6.19 -4.93
CA TRP A 130 9.45 6.83 -3.67
C TRP A 130 10.48 6.55 -2.57
N VAL A 131 10.93 5.31 -2.44
CA VAL A 131 11.93 4.93 -1.42
C VAL A 131 13.29 5.59 -1.71
N GLN A 132 13.76 5.62 -2.96
CA GLN A 132 14.99 6.30 -3.35
C GLN A 132 14.95 7.80 -3.03
N ASP A 133 13.85 8.46 -3.39
CA ASP A 133 13.71 9.89 -3.14
C ASP A 133 13.64 10.22 -1.65
N MET A 134 12.92 9.40 -0.85
CA MET A 134 12.89 9.55 0.60
C MET A 134 14.26 9.30 1.24
N HIS A 135 14.98 8.28 0.78
CA HIS A 135 16.31 7.94 1.29
C HIS A 135 17.32 9.07 0.97
N THR A 136 17.35 9.56 -0.27
CA THR A 136 18.21 10.66 -0.70
C THR A 136 17.96 11.94 0.13
N ARG A 137 16.70 12.20 0.51
CA ARG A 137 16.29 13.33 1.35
C ARG A 137 16.48 13.08 2.85
N LYS A 138 17.04 11.91 3.25
CA LYS A 138 17.19 11.51 4.66
C LYS A 138 15.86 11.49 5.42
N MET A 139 14.77 11.18 4.73
CA MET A 139 13.44 11.03 5.32
C MET A 139 13.19 9.62 5.85
N LEU A 140 14.06 8.68 5.57
CA LEU A 140 14.07 7.32 6.14
C LEU A 140 15.25 7.17 7.10
N GLY A 141 15.10 6.32 8.12
CA GLY A 141 16.15 6.04 9.08
C GLY A 141 15.78 4.88 9.99
N ARG A 142 16.61 4.64 11.01
CA ARG A 142 16.39 3.55 11.97
C ARG A 142 14.97 3.59 12.55
N GLY A 143 14.28 2.45 12.50
CA GLY A 143 12.91 2.31 12.93
C GLY A 143 11.86 2.58 11.85
N SER A 144 12.23 3.12 10.68
CA SER A 144 11.30 3.24 9.54
C SER A 144 10.83 1.87 9.05
N LYS A 145 9.56 1.78 8.67
CA LYS A 145 8.90 0.58 8.14
C LYS A 145 8.35 0.85 6.75
N ILE A 146 8.66 -0.01 5.80
CA ILE A 146 8.16 0.04 4.43
C ILE A 146 7.24 -1.15 4.21
N PHE A 147 5.99 -0.90 3.85
CA PHE A 147 5.01 -1.93 3.53
C PHE A 147 4.52 -1.79 2.09
N ALA A 148 4.47 -2.91 1.37
CA ALA A 148 3.91 -3.00 0.03
C ALA A 148 2.72 -3.95 0.01
N MET A 149 1.55 -3.48 -0.44
CA MET A 149 0.36 -4.32 -0.54
C MET A 149 0.46 -5.23 -1.75
N THR A 150 0.66 -6.53 -1.50
CA THR A 150 0.61 -7.57 -2.52
C THR A 150 -0.72 -8.34 -2.50
N SER A 151 -0.81 -9.45 -3.20
CA SER A 151 -2.03 -10.28 -3.26
C SER A 151 -1.67 -11.73 -3.57
N ALA A 152 -2.61 -12.67 -3.36
CA ALA A 152 -2.49 -14.06 -3.81
C ALA A 152 -2.28 -14.20 -5.33
N GLY A 153 -2.56 -13.14 -6.09
CA GLY A 153 -2.31 -13.09 -7.51
C GLY A 153 -0.84 -13.07 -7.93
N SER A 154 0.12 -12.93 -6.98
CA SER A 154 1.55 -13.19 -7.25
C SER A 154 1.85 -14.69 -7.39
N ASP A 155 1.08 -15.56 -6.72
CA ASP A 155 1.29 -17.01 -6.71
C ASP A 155 0.21 -17.77 -7.52
N ARG A 156 -0.98 -17.20 -7.65
CA ARG A 156 -2.14 -17.83 -8.30
C ARG A 156 -2.54 -17.09 -9.57
N ALA A 157 -2.88 -17.83 -10.61
CA ALA A 157 -3.38 -17.26 -11.85
C ALA A 157 -4.89 -17.02 -11.78
N TRP A 158 -5.33 -15.89 -12.34
CA TRP A 158 -6.73 -15.54 -12.53
C TRP A 158 -6.94 -14.93 -13.90
N LEU A 159 -8.10 -15.20 -14.53
CA LEU A 159 -8.40 -14.66 -15.85
C LEU A 159 -8.33 -13.13 -15.87
N SER A 160 -7.70 -12.57 -16.91
CA SER A 160 -7.49 -11.13 -17.09
C SER A 160 -6.64 -10.43 -16.02
N TYR A 161 -6.07 -11.16 -15.08
CA TYR A 161 -5.28 -10.58 -13.96
C TYR A 161 -3.77 -10.55 -14.24
N GLY A 162 -3.30 -11.06 -15.37
CA GLY A 162 -1.89 -11.30 -15.65
C GLY A 162 -0.96 -10.10 -15.49
N ALA A 163 -1.37 -8.89 -15.93
CA ALA A 163 -0.57 -7.69 -15.77
C ALA A 163 -0.43 -7.28 -14.30
N VAL A 164 -1.52 -7.38 -13.53
CA VAL A 164 -1.50 -7.09 -12.09
C VAL A 164 -0.71 -8.14 -11.33
N SER A 165 -0.84 -9.44 -11.71
CA SER A 165 -0.02 -10.52 -11.16
C SER A 165 1.47 -10.25 -11.34
N ALA A 166 1.90 -9.92 -12.56
CA ALA A 166 3.29 -9.57 -12.86
C ALA A 166 3.79 -8.38 -12.01
N ALA A 167 2.95 -7.35 -11.85
CA ALA A 167 3.29 -6.21 -11.02
C ALA A 167 3.43 -6.60 -9.53
N LYS A 168 2.58 -7.51 -9.01
CA LYS A 168 2.70 -7.98 -7.62
C LYS A 168 3.96 -8.84 -7.41
N CYS A 169 4.33 -9.69 -8.37
CA CYS A 169 5.61 -10.41 -8.35
C CYS A 169 6.81 -9.44 -8.34
N ALA A 170 6.79 -8.42 -9.21
CA ALA A 170 7.82 -7.40 -9.25
C ALA A 170 7.89 -6.61 -7.93
N LEU A 171 6.75 -6.22 -7.37
CA LEU A 171 6.65 -5.51 -6.09
C LEU A 171 7.30 -6.31 -4.95
N GLU A 172 7.02 -7.61 -4.85
CA GLU A 172 7.62 -8.52 -3.86
C GLU A 172 9.14 -8.66 -4.08
N SER A 173 9.59 -8.69 -5.34
CA SER A 173 11.02 -8.68 -5.66
C SER A 173 11.69 -7.38 -5.24
N HIS A 174 11.06 -6.22 -5.47
CA HIS A 174 11.56 -4.93 -5.02
C HIS A 174 11.68 -4.86 -3.49
N ILE A 175 10.70 -5.38 -2.74
CA ILE A 175 10.78 -5.45 -1.27
C ILE A 175 11.98 -6.27 -0.81
N ARG A 176 12.27 -7.42 -1.44
CA ARG A 176 13.46 -8.22 -1.08
C ARG A 176 14.76 -7.46 -1.35
N GLN A 177 14.86 -6.76 -2.48
CA GLN A 177 16.03 -5.97 -2.82
C GLN A 177 16.20 -4.77 -1.87
N LEU A 178 15.12 -4.02 -1.61
CA LEU A 178 15.13 -2.92 -0.66
C LEU A 178 15.50 -3.38 0.77
N THR A 179 15.06 -4.57 1.17
CA THR A 179 15.48 -5.16 2.45
C THR A 179 16.99 -5.33 2.52
N LEU A 180 17.60 -5.90 1.48
CA LEU A 180 19.05 -6.13 1.43
C LEU A 180 19.82 -4.80 1.56
N GLU A 181 19.34 -3.75 0.93
CA GLU A 181 20.01 -2.46 0.88
C GLU A 181 19.77 -1.60 2.14
N LEU A 182 18.58 -1.70 2.76
CA LEU A 182 18.16 -0.80 3.84
C LEU A 182 18.25 -1.41 5.25
N ALA A 183 18.31 -2.74 5.37
CA ALA A 183 18.44 -3.41 6.68
C ALA A 183 19.67 -2.96 7.49
N PRO A 184 20.86 -2.70 6.87
CA PRO A 184 22.00 -2.16 7.62
C PRO A 184 21.73 -0.81 8.32
N GLU A 185 20.80 -0.02 7.78
CA GLU A 185 20.37 1.26 8.34
C GLU A 185 19.25 1.10 9.41
N GLY A 186 18.78 -0.13 9.65
CA GLY A 186 17.70 -0.42 10.60
C GLY A 186 16.31 -0.08 10.06
N ILE A 187 16.14 -0.12 8.75
CA ILE A 187 14.85 0.08 8.04
C ILE A 187 14.31 -1.29 7.65
N ALA A 188 13.06 -1.59 8.02
CA ALA A 188 12.42 -2.86 7.70
C ALA A 188 11.47 -2.73 6.50
N CYS A 189 11.54 -3.68 5.55
CA CYS A 189 10.73 -3.71 4.34
C CYS A 189 9.96 -5.04 4.26
N ASN A 190 8.63 -5.01 4.18
CA ASN A 190 7.83 -6.21 4.05
C ASN A 190 6.66 -6.02 3.06
N SER A 191 6.29 -7.09 2.38
CA SER A 191 5.05 -7.18 1.64
C SER A 191 3.92 -7.65 2.56
N LEU A 192 2.73 -7.06 2.46
CA LEU A 192 1.53 -7.53 3.14
C LEU A 192 0.58 -8.14 2.11
N ARG A 193 0.25 -9.41 2.30
CA ARG A 193 -0.68 -10.14 1.46
C ARG A 193 -2.00 -10.27 2.19
N ALA A 194 -2.97 -9.44 1.80
CA ALA A 194 -4.32 -9.57 2.31
C ALA A 194 -5.03 -10.76 1.64
N GLY A 195 -5.93 -11.41 2.37
CA GLY A 195 -6.92 -12.31 1.80
C GLY A 195 -7.90 -11.56 0.90
N VAL A 196 -8.79 -12.31 0.23
CA VAL A 196 -9.83 -11.71 -0.60
C VAL A 196 -10.67 -10.76 0.25
N THR A 197 -10.74 -9.50 -0.20
CA THR A 197 -11.35 -8.40 0.57
C THR A 197 -12.23 -7.57 -0.34
N GLU A 198 -13.44 -7.25 0.10
CA GLU A 198 -14.37 -6.42 -0.65
C GLU A 198 -13.89 -4.96 -0.69
N THR A 199 -13.14 -4.63 -1.73
CA THR A 199 -12.58 -3.30 -1.98
C THR A 199 -13.04 -2.75 -3.32
N PRO A 200 -12.97 -1.43 -3.57
CA PRO A 200 -13.23 -0.87 -4.90
C PRO A 200 -12.35 -1.46 -6.01
N ALA A 201 -11.14 -1.91 -5.67
CA ALA A 201 -10.25 -2.59 -6.61
C ALA A 201 -10.74 -3.99 -6.96
N LEU A 202 -11.18 -4.78 -5.98
CA LEU A 202 -11.73 -6.12 -6.20
C LEU A 202 -12.96 -6.08 -7.10
N LYS A 203 -13.86 -5.13 -6.89
CA LYS A 203 -15.11 -4.99 -7.68
C LYS A 203 -14.88 -4.79 -9.18
N LYS A 204 -13.66 -4.42 -9.60
CA LYS A 204 -13.27 -4.29 -11.01
C LYS A 204 -12.79 -5.61 -11.63
N ILE A 205 -12.50 -6.63 -10.81
CA ILE A 205 -11.97 -7.92 -11.29
C ILE A 205 -13.14 -8.74 -11.86
N PRO A 206 -13.05 -9.22 -13.11
CA PRO A 206 -14.06 -10.14 -13.64
C PRO A 206 -14.17 -11.40 -12.76
N GLY A 207 -15.39 -11.81 -12.40
CA GLY A 207 -15.64 -12.96 -11.53
C GLY A 207 -15.41 -12.70 -10.04
N ASN A 208 -15.36 -11.43 -9.60
CA ASN A 208 -15.11 -11.08 -8.20
C ASN A 208 -16.16 -11.64 -7.22
N GLU A 209 -17.41 -11.81 -7.62
CA GLU A 209 -18.47 -12.39 -6.78
C GLU A 209 -18.17 -13.85 -6.45
N GLU A 210 -17.79 -14.66 -7.45
CA GLU A 210 -17.35 -16.03 -7.26
C GLU A 210 -16.10 -16.11 -6.40
N MET A 211 -15.16 -15.19 -6.61
CA MET A 211 -13.94 -15.08 -5.80
C MET A 211 -14.28 -14.83 -4.32
N LEU A 212 -15.20 -13.90 -4.03
CA LEU A 212 -15.67 -13.60 -2.68
C LEU A 212 -16.37 -14.80 -2.01
N GLU A 213 -17.24 -15.48 -2.76
CA GLU A 213 -17.95 -16.64 -2.25
C GLU A 213 -17.00 -17.81 -1.93
N ASN A 214 -16.08 -18.11 -2.85
CA ASN A 214 -15.06 -19.14 -2.67
C ASN A 214 -14.13 -18.82 -1.49
N ALA A 215 -13.68 -17.58 -1.36
CA ALA A 215 -12.84 -17.15 -0.26
C ALA A 215 -13.57 -17.31 1.08
N ARG A 216 -14.84 -16.91 1.16
CA ARG A 216 -15.65 -17.07 2.39
C ARG A 216 -15.82 -18.53 2.81
N LYS A 217 -16.07 -19.42 1.84
CA LYS A 217 -16.25 -20.87 2.09
C LYS A 217 -14.95 -21.55 2.52
N ARG A 218 -13.84 -21.14 1.94
CA ARG A 218 -12.54 -21.79 2.15
C ARG A 218 -11.78 -21.24 3.35
N ASN A 219 -12.01 -19.97 3.71
CA ASN A 219 -11.24 -19.33 4.77
C ASN A 219 -11.48 -20.04 6.12
N PRO A 220 -10.41 -20.53 6.78
CA PRO A 220 -10.53 -21.21 8.08
C PRO A 220 -11.21 -20.36 9.17
N ALA A 221 -11.11 -19.03 9.08
CA ALA A 221 -11.77 -18.11 10.01
C ALA A 221 -13.27 -17.91 9.73
N GLY A 222 -13.83 -18.56 8.70
CA GLY A 222 -15.27 -18.50 8.35
C GLY A 222 -15.76 -17.17 7.78
N ARG A 223 -14.84 -16.26 7.44
CA ARG A 223 -15.14 -14.95 6.85
C ARG A 223 -14.04 -14.50 5.89
N ILE A 224 -14.34 -13.55 5.04
CA ILE A 224 -13.32 -12.86 4.23
C ILE A 224 -12.53 -11.87 5.09
N THR A 225 -11.35 -11.50 4.61
CA THR A 225 -10.52 -10.44 5.19
C THR A 225 -11.22 -9.08 5.03
N THR A 226 -11.05 -8.21 6.02
CA THR A 226 -11.52 -6.83 5.97
C THR A 226 -10.34 -5.84 5.88
N PRO A 227 -10.54 -4.62 5.38
CA PRO A 227 -9.50 -3.61 5.40
C PRO A 227 -8.96 -3.31 6.80
N GLU A 228 -9.81 -3.43 7.83
CA GLU A 228 -9.46 -3.21 9.23
C GLU A 228 -8.50 -4.29 9.77
N ASP A 229 -8.60 -5.54 9.31
CA ASP A 229 -7.65 -6.60 9.68
C ASP A 229 -6.23 -6.22 9.23
N VAL A 230 -6.12 -5.72 8.01
CA VAL A 230 -4.84 -5.25 7.44
C VAL A 230 -4.35 -3.99 8.16
N ALA A 231 -5.22 -3.02 8.39
CA ALA A 231 -4.86 -1.76 9.03
C ALA A 231 -4.33 -1.96 10.46
N LYS A 232 -4.99 -2.83 11.25
CA LYS A 232 -4.53 -3.21 12.59
C LYS A 232 -3.17 -3.90 12.56
N THR A 233 -2.93 -4.76 11.56
CA THR A 233 -1.64 -5.42 11.36
C THR A 233 -0.55 -4.39 11.03
N VAL A 234 -0.81 -3.47 10.09
CA VAL A 234 0.11 -2.38 9.77
C VAL A 234 0.45 -1.56 11.03
N ALA A 235 -0.56 -1.18 11.81
CA ALA A 235 -0.35 -0.40 13.03
C ALA A 235 0.49 -1.16 14.07
N ALA A 236 0.26 -2.46 14.23
CA ALA A 236 1.06 -3.31 15.12
C ALA A 236 2.52 -3.46 14.63
N LEU A 237 2.73 -3.50 13.32
CA LEU A 237 4.05 -3.61 12.70
C LEU A 237 4.77 -2.26 12.53
N SER A 238 4.16 -1.15 12.89
CA SER A 238 4.75 0.19 12.80
C SER A 238 5.49 0.63 14.07
N VAL A 239 5.43 -0.16 15.15
CA VAL A 239 6.10 0.12 16.43
C VAL A 239 7.60 -0.18 16.38
N ASP A 240 8.34 0.28 17.39
CA ASP A 240 9.76 -0.04 17.56
C ASP A 240 9.96 -1.49 18.04
N GLY A 241 11.17 -2.01 17.88
CA GLY A 241 11.57 -3.33 18.39
C GLY A 241 11.25 -4.51 17.50
N ILE A 242 10.64 -4.30 16.33
CA ILE A 242 10.30 -5.37 15.38
C ILE A 242 11.08 -5.29 14.05
N GLU A 243 12.18 -4.53 14.02
CA GLU A 243 12.98 -4.29 12.80
C GLU A 243 13.59 -5.58 12.25
N TRP A 244 13.70 -6.63 13.08
CA TRP A 244 14.21 -7.93 12.64
C TRP A 244 13.23 -8.69 11.72
N MET A 245 11.95 -8.27 11.71
CA MET A 245 10.97 -8.74 10.75
C MET A 245 11.08 -7.94 9.46
N THR A 246 11.88 -8.39 8.51
CA THR A 246 12.13 -7.74 7.22
C THR A 246 12.31 -8.75 6.10
N GLY A 247 11.98 -8.38 4.85
CA GLY A 247 12.10 -9.21 3.65
C GLY A 247 10.97 -10.24 3.46
N ASN A 248 9.89 -10.15 4.24
CA ASN A 248 8.83 -11.16 4.26
C ASN A 248 7.65 -10.79 3.36
N ILE A 249 6.90 -11.83 2.98
CA ILE A 249 5.50 -11.72 2.57
C ILE A 249 4.66 -12.15 3.77
N ILE A 250 4.02 -11.20 4.42
CA ILE A 250 3.22 -11.43 5.62
C ILE A 250 1.76 -11.60 5.19
N ASN A 251 1.22 -12.79 5.40
CA ASN A 251 -0.19 -13.06 5.11
C ASN A 251 -1.09 -12.46 6.21
N VAL A 252 -2.08 -11.68 5.79
CA VAL A 252 -3.14 -11.12 6.63
C VAL A 252 -4.46 -11.57 6.01
N ASP A 253 -4.76 -12.85 6.12
CA ASP A 253 -5.75 -13.54 5.30
C ASP A 253 -6.62 -14.55 6.06
N GLY A 254 -6.46 -14.66 7.40
CA GLY A 254 -7.19 -15.62 8.21
C GLY A 254 -6.88 -17.09 7.86
N GLY A 255 -5.74 -17.35 7.21
CA GLY A 255 -5.33 -18.70 6.77
C GLY A 255 -5.83 -19.08 5.37
N GLU A 256 -6.37 -18.13 4.58
CA GLU A 256 -6.91 -18.40 3.23
C GLU A 256 -5.88 -19.01 2.28
N MET A 257 -4.60 -18.71 2.44
CA MET A 257 -3.53 -19.26 1.59
C MET A 257 -3.16 -20.70 1.93
N LEU A 258 -3.59 -21.23 3.08
CA LEU A 258 -3.28 -22.61 3.52
C LEU A 258 -4.20 -23.66 2.88
N VAL A 259 -5.33 -23.23 2.31
CA VAL A 259 -6.41 -24.11 1.84
C VAL A 259 -6.80 -23.85 0.39
#